data_1f59b1c0eb3a12cb4bf185567cece6bc
#
_entry.id   1f59b1c0eb3a12cb4bf185567cece6bc
#
_cell.length_a   1.000
_cell.length_b   1.000
_cell.length_c   1.000
_cell.angle_alpha   90.00
_cell.angle_beta   90.00
_cell.angle_gamma   90.00
#
_symmetry.space_group_name_H-M   'P 1'
#
loop_
_entity.id
_entity.type
_entity.pdbx_description
1 polymer ?
#
loop_
_entity_poly.entity_id
_entity_poly.type
_entity_poly.pdbx_seq_one_letter_code
_entity_poly.pdbx_strand_id
1 'polypeptide(L)'
;ALDRKPFMGNSIVFRGANAAPAITQARDTEEGPPRTEGVVSPREARGGKARSDSGGPDIHLQVFANRGVWIEDAAIQQLQTTARNLAGMRAAVGLPDLHPGRGYPVGAAFFSVGRFYPALVGGDIGCGMSLYSTELAAHKTSAPKLEKAVGNIDGPLPQELLDAVDMQQLEHIAQASGVADLAYLQDSLGTIGGGNHFAELQVVDTLYEDGALDRKRVHLMVHSGSRGLGGAILRAHVEAFSHDGLAASSDAATQYLRQHAAAIAFAQLNRASIAARLLRALRTRGQALLDITHNHVIAHHWRGEDGFLHRKGATPADQGLVVIPGSRGDYSYLVRPVAGRDEALHSLAHGAGRKWARTDCMGRLRPRFTLDELLRTKFGSAVVCADRELVYEEAPQAYKDVDSVVASLQEAGLVQLVARLRPLLTYKKGAMQCC
;
A
#
# COMPACT_ATOMS: atom_id res chain seq x y z
N ALA A 1 -37.07 -28.15 20.04
CA ALA A 1 -36.75 -26.91 20.72
C ALA A 1 -35.22 -26.80 20.86
N LEU A 2 -34.58 -26.09 19.97
CA LEU A 2 -33.14 -25.79 20.03
C LEU A 2 -33.01 -24.37 20.58
N ASP A 3 -32.43 -24.29 21.76
CA ASP A 3 -32.13 -23.08 22.49
C ASP A 3 -31.22 -22.17 21.69
N ARG A 4 -31.73 -21.03 21.21
CA ARG A 4 -30.96 -19.94 20.62
C ARG A 4 -30.47 -19.05 21.75
N LYS A 5 -29.26 -19.24 22.22
CA LYS A 5 -28.57 -18.23 23.04
C LYS A 5 -28.26 -17.00 22.18
N PRO A 6 -28.53 -15.78 22.67
CA PRO A 6 -28.21 -14.55 21.95
C PRO A 6 -26.67 -14.39 21.83
N PHE A 7 -26.23 -13.99 20.65
CA PHE A 7 -24.85 -13.69 20.37
C PHE A 7 -24.48 -12.39 21.10
N MET A 8 -23.79 -12.52 22.25
CA MET A 8 -23.26 -11.33 22.93
C MET A 8 -22.17 -10.72 22.10
N GLY A 9 -22.38 -9.48 21.68
CA GLY A 9 -21.41 -8.67 20.97
C GLY A 9 -20.16 -8.46 21.83
N ASN A 10 -19.05 -9.01 21.40
CA ASN A 10 -17.74 -8.61 21.92
C ASN A 10 -17.29 -7.38 21.15
N SER A 11 -17.20 -6.26 21.86
CA SER A 11 -16.62 -5.02 21.39
C SER A 11 -15.26 -5.31 20.75
N ILE A 12 -15.10 -4.94 19.48
CA ILE A 12 -13.79 -4.88 18.84
C ILE A 12 -13.08 -3.69 19.48
N VAL A 13 -12.22 -3.95 20.45
CA VAL A 13 -11.38 -2.90 21.06
C VAL A 13 -10.33 -2.53 20.04
N PHE A 14 -10.54 -1.41 19.36
CA PHE A 14 -9.50 -0.73 18.58
C PHE A 14 -8.49 -0.12 19.56
N ARG A 15 -7.48 -0.89 19.98
CA ARG A 15 -6.31 -0.27 20.60
C ARG A 15 -5.57 0.47 19.51
N GLY A 16 -5.61 1.80 19.60
CA GLY A 16 -4.83 2.67 18.74
C GLY A 16 -3.36 2.25 18.78
N ALA A 17 -2.82 1.92 17.61
CA ALA A 17 -1.41 1.70 17.45
C ALA A 17 -0.73 3.06 17.44
N ASN A 18 0.08 3.27 18.46
CA ASN A 18 1.21 4.18 18.59
C ASN A 18 1.04 5.65 18.19
N ALA A 19 0.94 6.47 19.24
CA ALA A 19 1.38 7.85 19.22
C ALA A 19 2.84 7.92 18.73
N ALA A 20 3.15 8.94 17.94
CA ALA A 20 4.50 9.23 17.49
C ALA A 20 5.47 9.28 18.69
N PRO A 21 6.68 8.70 18.59
CA PRO A 21 7.64 8.77 19.65
C PRO A 21 8.11 10.22 19.86
N ALA A 22 8.05 10.68 21.08
CA ALA A 22 8.67 11.92 21.53
C ALA A 22 10.19 11.80 21.36
N ILE A 23 10.80 12.86 20.85
CA ILE A 23 12.25 12.99 20.70
C ILE A 23 12.89 12.98 22.09
N THR A 24 13.54 11.88 22.45
CA THR A 24 14.41 11.82 23.63
C THR A 24 15.85 11.74 23.14
N GLN A 25 16.63 12.73 23.53
CA GLN A 25 18.08 12.78 23.32
C GLN A 25 18.75 11.63 24.06
N ALA A 26 19.51 10.78 23.36
CA ALA A 26 20.43 9.82 23.95
C ALA A 26 21.87 10.21 23.63
N ARG A 27 22.69 10.16 24.68
CA ARG A 27 24.11 10.49 24.71
C ARG A 27 24.95 9.34 24.15
N ASP A 28 26.07 9.76 23.55
CA ASP A 28 27.15 8.95 22.98
C ASP A 28 27.75 7.88 23.93
N THR A 29 28.02 6.70 23.37
CA THR A 29 29.20 5.88 23.76
C THR A 29 29.71 5.16 22.52
N GLU A 30 30.99 5.43 22.21
CA GLU A 30 31.79 4.79 21.17
C GLU A 30 32.09 3.35 21.51
N GLU A 31 31.99 2.43 20.51
CA GLU A 31 32.89 1.29 20.32
C GLU A 31 32.67 0.69 18.93
N GLY A 32 33.71 0.67 18.12
CA GLY A 32 33.69 0.18 16.74
C GLY A 32 33.94 -1.34 16.65
N PRO A 33 33.37 -2.03 15.66
CA PRO A 33 33.69 -3.42 15.36
C PRO A 33 34.65 -3.58 14.17
N PRO A 34 35.25 -4.77 13.99
CA PRO A 34 36.41 -5.03 13.14
C PRO A 34 36.06 -5.18 11.66
N ARG A 35 37.04 -4.88 10.82
CA ARG A 35 37.03 -5.02 9.37
C ARG A 35 36.98 -6.48 8.94
N THR A 36 36.05 -6.82 8.03
CA THR A 36 36.15 -8.01 7.19
C THR A 36 36.15 -7.59 5.73
N GLU A 37 37.12 -8.12 5.00
CA GLU A 37 37.39 -7.88 3.58
C GLU A 37 36.41 -8.63 2.68
N GLY A 38 36.07 -8.02 1.54
CA GLY A 38 35.73 -8.71 0.30
C GLY A 38 34.25 -8.88 -0.03
N VAL A 39 33.59 -7.82 -0.54
CA VAL A 39 32.39 -7.97 -1.36
C VAL A 39 32.59 -7.22 -2.66
N VAL A 40 32.50 -7.98 -3.77
CA VAL A 40 32.58 -7.50 -5.14
C VAL A 40 31.40 -6.56 -5.43
N SER A 41 31.69 -5.31 -5.81
CA SER A 41 30.70 -4.32 -6.17
C SER A 41 29.93 -4.69 -7.45
N PRO A 42 28.61 -4.42 -7.53
CA PRO A 42 27.85 -4.53 -8.78
C PRO A 42 28.32 -3.46 -9.77
N ARG A 43 28.59 -3.88 -11.00
CA ARG A 43 28.98 -3.01 -12.11
C ARG A 43 27.93 -1.94 -12.36
N GLU A 44 28.38 -0.68 -12.30
CA GLU A 44 27.65 0.50 -12.74
C GLU A 44 27.12 0.33 -14.17
N ALA A 45 25.84 0.63 -14.37
CA ALA A 45 25.27 0.81 -15.69
C ALA A 45 26.02 1.96 -16.37
N ARG A 46 26.62 1.69 -17.54
CA ARG A 46 27.34 2.67 -18.34
C ARG A 46 26.38 3.78 -18.80
N GLY A 47 26.31 4.87 -18.04
CA GLY A 47 25.73 6.14 -18.45
C GLY A 47 26.85 7.06 -18.94
N GLY A 48 26.75 7.53 -20.18
CA GLY A 48 27.67 8.48 -20.75
C GLY A 48 27.75 9.76 -19.90
N LYS A 49 28.95 10.21 -19.57
CA LYS A 49 29.24 11.49 -18.92
C LYS A 49 28.83 12.65 -19.84
N ALA A 50 27.66 13.22 -19.62
CA ALA A 50 27.40 14.60 -20.01
C ALA A 50 27.80 15.48 -18.82
N ARG A 51 28.89 16.20 -18.95
CA ARG A 51 29.30 17.30 -18.07
C ARG A 51 28.27 18.42 -18.25
N SER A 52 27.47 18.73 -17.23
CA SER A 52 26.80 20.01 -17.07
C SER A 52 27.25 20.61 -15.73
N ASP A 53 28.10 21.60 -15.81
CA ASP A 53 28.41 22.53 -14.71
C ASP A 53 27.11 23.25 -14.31
N SER A 54 26.51 22.81 -13.24
CA SER A 54 25.56 23.60 -12.43
C SER A 54 25.69 23.08 -10.99
N GLY A 55 26.30 23.87 -10.11
CA GLY A 55 26.61 23.54 -8.71
C GLY A 55 25.38 23.38 -7.85
N GLY A 56 24.51 22.42 -8.14
CA GLY A 56 23.44 21.95 -7.27
C GLY A 56 23.94 20.76 -6.44
N PRO A 57 23.34 20.49 -5.26
CA PRO A 57 23.71 19.34 -4.45
C PRO A 57 23.53 18.05 -5.25
N ASP A 58 24.47 17.12 -5.08
CA ASP A 58 24.43 15.81 -5.72
C ASP A 58 23.22 15.02 -5.20
N ILE A 59 22.27 14.72 -6.09
CA ILE A 59 21.03 14.03 -5.73
C ILE A 59 21.29 12.51 -5.78
N HIS A 60 21.08 11.82 -4.65
CA HIS A 60 21.12 10.36 -4.61
C HIS A 60 19.97 9.79 -5.45
N LEU A 61 20.28 9.17 -6.57
CA LEU A 61 19.31 8.56 -7.48
C LEU A 61 19.64 7.08 -7.66
N GLN A 62 18.71 6.20 -7.24
CA GLN A 62 18.91 4.76 -7.30
C GLN A 62 17.63 4.04 -7.75
N VAL A 63 17.78 2.95 -8.51
CA VAL A 63 16.69 2.04 -8.89
C VAL A 63 17.09 0.64 -8.49
N PHE A 64 16.26 0.01 -7.65
CA PHE A 64 16.42 -1.37 -7.22
C PHE A 64 15.63 -2.29 -8.15
N ALA A 65 16.31 -2.87 -9.12
CA ALA A 65 15.73 -3.87 -10.00
C ALA A 65 16.83 -4.80 -10.51
N ASN A 66 16.58 -6.10 -10.50
CA ASN A 66 17.44 -7.07 -11.16
C ASN A 66 17.07 -7.19 -12.66
N ARG A 67 17.81 -8.02 -13.41
CA ARG A 67 17.56 -8.24 -14.84
C ARG A 67 16.25 -8.94 -15.16
N GLY A 68 15.62 -9.59 -14.18
CA GLY A 68 14.35 -10.29 -14.32
C GLY A 68 13.13 -9.37 -14.24
N VAL A 69 13.29 -8.14 -13.74
CA VAL A 69 12.20 -7.17 -13.62
C VAL A 69 12.28 -6.14 -14.73
N TRP A 70 11.26 -6.10 -15.56
CA TRP A 70 11.12 -5.05 -16.56
C TRP A 70 10.60 -3.75 -15.92
N ILE A 71 11.32 -2.66 -16.15
CA ILE A 71 10.89 -1.30 -15.80
C ILE A 71 10.83 -0.48 -17.08
N GLU A 72 9.70 0.20 -17.30
CA GLU A 72 9.50 1.06 -18.45
C GLU A 72 10.40 2.30 -18.37
N ASP A 73 11.08 2.63 -19.47
CA ASP A 73 11.98 3.80 -19.55
C ASP A 73 11.27 5.10 -19.13
N ALA A 74 10.00 5.25 -19.46
CA ALA A 74 9.19 6.38 -19.05
C ALA A 74 9.11 6.53 -17.51
N ALA A 75 9.09 5.43 -16.75
CA ALA A 75 9.09 5.48 -15.30
C ALA A 75 10.45 5.95 -14.74
N ILE A 76 11.54 5.50 -15.34
CA ILE A 76 12.89 5.94 -14.98
C ILE A 76 13.05 7.43 -15.30
N GLN A 77 12.59 7.87 -16.47
CA GLN A 77 12.60 9.28 -16.86
C GLN A 77 11.75 10.15 -15.92
N GLN A 78 10.55 9.68 -15.51
CA GLN A 78 9.75 10.39 -14.52
C GLN A 78 10.47 10.51 -13.19
N LEU A 79 11.11 9.44 -12.70
CA LEU A 79 11.87 9.45 -11.45
C LEU A 79 13.01 10.49 -11.52
N GLN A 80 13.81 10.46 -12.59
CA GLN A 80 14.92 11.38 -12.81
C GLN A 80 14.47 12.84 -12.94
N THR A 81 13.43 13.08 -13.74
CA THR A 81 12.87 14.42 -13.96
C THR A 81 12.30 14.99 -12.66
N THR A 82 11.58 14.18 -11.88
CA THR A 82 11.07 14.57 -10.57
C THR A 82 12.20 14.96 -9.62
N ALA A 83 13.25 14.13 -9.54
CA ALA A 83 14.39 14.39 -8.69
C ALA A 83 15.10 15.71 -9.03
N ARG A 84 15.27 16.00 -10.32
CA ARG A 84 16.02 17.19 -10.79
C ARG A 84 15.21 18.49 -10.71
N ASN A 85 13.89 18.42 -10.91
CA ASN A 85 13.07 19.62 -11.07
C ASN A 85 12.44 20.12 -9.76
N LEU A 86 12.40 19.30 -8.72
CA LEU A 86 11.83 19.70 -7.44
C LEU A 86 12.89 20.24 -6.49
N ALA A 87 12.72 21.49 -6.06
CA ALA A 87 13.68 22.16 -5.19
C ALA A 87 13.81 21.43 -3.83
N GLY A 88 15.02 21.45 -3.27
CA GLY A 88 15.31 20.80 -1.99
C GLY A 88 15.41 19.28 -2.05
N MET A 89 15.27 18.65 -3.23
CA MET A 89 15.41 17.22 -3.39
C MET A 89 16.85 16.77 -3.08
N ARG A 90 16.97 15.70 -2.28
CA ARG A 90 18.25 15.08 -1.89
C ARG A 90 18.37 13.64 -2.38
N ALA A 91 17.23 12.94 -2.46
CA ALA A 91 17.21 11.55 -2.91
C ALA A 91 15.92 11.20 -3.63
N ALA A 92 16.03 10.28 -4.60
CA ALA A 92 14.91 9.63 -5.26
C ALA A 92 15.25 8.16 -5.51
N VAL A 93 14.37 7.28 -5.09
CA VAL A 93 14.56 5.83 -5.17
C VAL A 93 13.40 5.21 -5.92
N GLY A 94 13.70 4.43 -6.95
CA GLY A 94 12.75 3.55 -7.65
C GLY A 94 12.89 2.12 -7.13
N LEU A 95 11.75 1.49 -6.83
CA LEU A 95 11.65 0.11 -6.35
C LEU A 95 11.35 -0.85 -7.50
N PRO A 96 11.46 -2.17 -7.35
CA PRO A 96 11.25 -3.11 -8.47
C PRO A 96 9.88 -3.01 -9.13
N ASP A 97 8.87 -2.57 -8.41
CA ASP A 97 7.51 -2.32 -8.92
C ASP A 97 7.34 -0.94 -9.60
N LEU A 98 8.42 -0.16 -9.77
CA LEU A 98 8.40 1.16 -10.41
C LEU A 98 7.69 1.14 -11.77
N HIS A 99 6.71 2.02 -11.96
CA HIS A 99 5.97 2.19 -13.20
C HIS A 99 5.48 3.64 -13.38
N PRO A 100 5.14 4.07 -14.61
CA PRO A 100 4.67 5.42 -14.85
C PRO A 100 3.39 5.73 -14.09
N GLY A 101 3.33 6.91 -13.50
CA GLY A 101 2.14 7.46 -12.86
C GLY A 101 1.67 8.75 -13.51
N ARG A 102 0.51 9.29 -13.09
CA ARG A 102 0.04 10.60 -13.52
C ARG A 102 0.94 11.69 -12.92
N GLY A 103 1.81 12.25 -13.76
CA GLY A 103 2.78 13.29 -13.37
C GLY A 103 4.02 12.77 -12.64
N TYR A 104 3.87 11.84 -11.72
CA TYR A 104 4.94 11.30 -10.90
C TYR A 104 4.92 9.77 -10.89
N PRO A 105 6.09 9.09 -10.84
CA PRO A 105 6.14 7.63 -10.88
C PRO A 105 5.53 7.01 -9.62
N VAL A 106 5.11 5.75 -9.74
CA VAL A 106 4.62 4.90 -8.65
C VAL A 106 5.61 3.77 -8.41
N GLY A 107 5.77 3.31 -7.17
CA GLY A 107 6.86 2.44 -6.75
C GLY A 107 8.13 3.26 -6.46
N ALA A 108 7.95 4.47 -5.91
CA ALA A 108 9.04 5.41 -5.68
C ALA A 108 8.97 6.08 -4.30
N ALA A 109 10.15 6.40 -3.77
CA ALA A 109 10.32 7.22 -2.57
C ALA A 109 11.24 8.42 -2.88
N PHE A 110 10.97 9.56 -2.24
CA PHE A 110 11.68 10.82 -2.45
C PHE A 110 11.97 11.49 -1.11
N PHE A 111 13.18 11.99 -0.92
CA PHE A 111 13.53 12.76 0.25
C PHE A 111 13.89 14.20 -0.13
N SER A 112 13.25 15.16 0.54
CA SER A 112 13.48 16.60 0.31
C SER A 112 13.70 17.34 1.60
N VAL A 113 14.45 18.46 1.56
CA VAL A 113 14.80 19.32 2.69
C VAL A 113 14.18 20.70 2.51
N GLY A 114 13.69 21.28 3.62
CA GLY A 114 13.11 22.60 3.67
C GLY A 114 11.72 22.76 3.08
N ARG A 115 11.24 21.77 2.31
CA ARG A 115 9.89 21.73 1.75
C ARG A 115 9.45 20.29 1.40
N PHE A 116 8.15 20.12 1.24
CA PHE A 116 7.58 18.85 0.77
C PHE A 116 6.53 19.06 -0.32
N TYR A 117 6.17 18.00 -1.00
CA TYR A 117 5.37 18.02 -2.23
C TYR A 117 4.13 17.12 -2.11
N PRO A 118 2.95 17.65 -1.79
CA PRO A 118 1.70 16.88 -1.73
C PRO A 118 1.42 16.06 -3.00
N ALA A 119 1.72 16.62 -4.17
CA ALA A 119 1.51 15.95 -5.45
C ALA A 119 2.36 14.67 -5.64
N LEU A 120 3.51 14.54 -4.96
CA LEU A 120 4.31 13.30 -4.97
C LEU A 120 3.61 12.14 -4.27
N VAL A 121 2.75 12.40 -3.29
CA VAL A 121 1.94 11.37 -2.62
C VAL A 121 0.76 10.97 -3.52
N GLY A 122 0.18 11.94 -4.22
CA GLY A 122 -1.00 11.74 -5.05
C GLY A 122 -2.31 11.82 -4.26
N GLY A 123 -3.44 11.52 -4.93
CA GLY A 123 -4.76 11.64 -4.33
C GLY A 123 -5.23 10.45 -3.49
N ASP A 124 -4.49 9.34 -3.49
CA ASP A 124 -4.83 8.18 -2.65
C ASP A 124 -3.99 8.17 -1.36
N ILE A 125 -4.09 9.28 -0.61
CA ILE A 125 -3.41 9.46 0.67
C ILE A 125 -3.86 8.35 1.62
N GLY A 126 -2.91 7.72 2.31
CA GLY A 126 -3.21 6.67 3.27
C GLY A 126 -3.48 5.30 2.67
N CYS A 127 -3.42 5.16 1.30
CA CYS A 127 -3.47 3.82 0.69
C CYS A 127 -2.44 2.90 1.33
N GLY A 128 -2.87 1.70 1.66
CA GLY A 128 -2.06 0.77 2.44
C GLY A 128 -2.65 -0.63 2.48
N MET A 129 -1.96 -1.50 3.18
CA MET A 129 -2.27 -2.91 3.33
C MET A 129 -2.50 -3.26 4.78
N SER A 130 -3.54 -4.05 5.07
CA SER A 130 -3.68 -4.74 6.34
C SER A 130 -3.77 -6.25 6.15
N LEU A 131 -3.19 -7.01 7.08
CA LEU A 131 -3.24 -8.46 7.10
C LEU A 131 -3.82 -8.93 8.44
N TYR A 132 -4.75 -9.87 8.36
CA TYR A 132 -5.42 -10.47 9.51
C TYR A 132 -5.21 -11.98 9.51
N SER A 133 -4.92 -12.56 10.67
CA SER A 133 -5.14 -13.97 10.92
C SER A 133 -6.61 -14.21 11.26
N THR A 134 -7.24 -15.27 10.74
CA THR A 134 -8.63 -15.61 11.04
C THR A 134 -8.76 -16.96 11.75
N GLU A 135 -9.91 -17.23 12.34
CA GLU A 135 -10.21 -18.54 12.94
C GLU A 135 -10.72 -19.57 11.91
N LEU A 136 -10.86 -19.19 10.62
CA LEU A 136 -11.29 -20.08 9.55
C LEU A 136 -10.24 -21.17 9.28
N ALA A 137 -10.66 -22.43 9.40
CA ALA A 137 -9.79 -23.56 9.07
C ALA A 137 -9.63 -23.69 7.55
N ALA A 138 -8.40 -23.61 7.05
CA ALA A 138 -8.08 -23.66 5.62
C ALA A 138 -8.64 -24.92 4.93
N HIS A 139 -8.53 -26.11 5.59
CA HIS A 139 -9.01 -27.39 5.04
C HIS A 139 -10.54 -27.52 4.95
N LYS A 140 -11.31 -26.63 5.61
CA LYS A 140 -12.79 -26.61 5.58
C LYS A 140 -13.34 -25.57 4.61
N THR A 141 -12.47 -24.77 3.98
CA THR A 141 -12.86 -23.69 3.08
C THR A 141 -12.59 -24.06 1.63
N SER A 142 -13.43 -23.54 0.73
CA SER A 142 -13.24 -23.61 -0.72
C SER A 142 -13.71 -22.32 -1.37
N ALA A 143 -13.18 -21.96 -2.53
CA ALA A 143 -13.54 -20.73 -3.22
C ALA A 143 -15.06 -20.54 -3.37
N PRO A 144 -15.87 -21.53 -3.82
CA PRO A 144 -17.33 -21.36 -3.94
C PRO A 144 -18.04 -21.13 -2.59
N LYS A 145 -17.55 -21.77 -1.51
CA LYS A 145 -18.12 -21.55 -0.16
C LYS A 145 -17.85 -20.13 0.33
N LEU A 146 -16.63 -19.64 0.12
CA LEU A 146 -16.22 -18.30 0.49
C LEU A 146 -17.00 -17.26 -0.32
N GLU A 147 -17.09 -17.41 -1.63
CA GLU A 147 -17.86 -16.52 -2.51
C GLU A 147 -19.31 -16.39 -2.07
N LYS A 148 -19.98 -17.53 -1.82
CA LYS A 148 -21.37 -17.55 -1.32
C LYS A 148 -21.50 -16.88 0.07
N ALA A 149 -20.51 -17.07 0.96
CA ALA A 149 -20.56 -16.53 2.31
C ALA A 149 -20.29 -15.02 2.36
N VAL A 150 -19.35 -14.53 1.54
CA VAL A 150 -19.02 -13.10 1.44
C VAL A 150 -20.18 -12.31 0.85
N GLY A 151 -20.80 -12.83 -0.22
CA GLY A 151 -21.89 -12.15 -0.91
C GLY A 151 -21.48 -10.78 -1.42
N ASN A 152 -22.40 -9.81 -1.35
CA ASN A 152 -22.12 -8.41 -1.71
C ASN A 152 -21.82 -7.59 -0.44
N ILE A 153 -20.60 -7.05 -0.38
CA ILE A 153 -20.13 -6.19 0.72
C ILE A 153 -19.93 -4.73 0.30
N ASP A 154 -20.40 -4.32 -0.87
CA ASP A 154 -20.37 -2.92 -1.29
C ASP A 154 -21.54 -2.11 -0.66
N GLY A 155 -21.42 -0.80 -0.72
CA GLY A 155 -22.36 0.15 -0.12
C GLY A 155 -22.03 0.52 1.34
N PRO A 156 -22.84 1.32 2.00
CA PRO A 156 -22.64 1.76 3.38
C PRO A 156 -22.45 0.61 4.37
N LEU A 157 -21.78 0.84 5.48
CA LEU A 157 -21.67 -0.15 6.54
C LEU A 157 -23.08 -0.52 7.08
N PRO A 158 -23.34 -1.83 7.37
CA PRO A 158 -24.49 -2.20 8.16
C PRO A 158 -24.50 -1.49 9.51
N GLN A 159 -25.69 -1.08 9.99
CA GLN A 159 -25.84 -0.27 11.20
C GLN A 159 -25.08 -0.86 12.40
N GLU A 160 -25.15 -2.17 12.60
CA GLU A 160 -24.47 -2.82 13.73
C GLU A 160 -22.93 -2.73 13.67
N LEU A 161 -22.34 -2.59 12.47
CA LEU A 161 -20.91 -2.32 12.32
C LEU A 161 -20.61 -0.83 12.47
N LEU A 162 -21.52 0.03 12.02
CA LEU A 162 -21.40 1.48 12.19
C LEU A 162 -21.48 1.86 13.68
N ASP A 163 -22.36 1.22 14.45
CA ASP A 163 -22.50 1.42 15.90
C ASP A 163 -21.23 1.03 16.67
N ALA A 164 -20.37 0.18 16.08
CA ALA A 164 -19.09 -0.21 16.66
C ALA A 164 -17.93 0.74 16.29
N VAL A 165 -18.18 1.71 15.41
CA VAL A 165 -17.19 2.72 15.03
C VAL A 165 -17.12 3.82 16.08
N ASP A 166 -15.93 4.26 16.42
CA ASP A 166 -15.75 5.45 17.25
C ASP A 166 -16.16 6.71 16.46
N MET A 167 -17.39 7.17 16.72
CA MET A 167 -17.95 8.34 16.04
C MET A 167 -17.20 9.62 16.35
N GLN A 168 -16.63 9.77 17.57
CA GLN A 168 -15.82 10.94 17.92
C GLN A 168 -14.54 10.99 17.10
N GLN A 169 -13.92 9.82 16.87
CA GLN A 169 -12.77 9.73 15.97
C GLN A 169 -13.15 10.16 14.54
N LEU A 170 -14.30 9.70 14.03
CA LEU A 170 -14.76 10.03 12.69
C LEU A 170 -15.10 11.53 12.54
N GLU A 171 -15.72 12.14 13.55
CA GLU A 171 -15.98 13.59 13.62
C GLU A 171 -14.67 14.39 13.63
N HIS A 172 -13.69 13.94 14.42
CA HIS A 172 -12.38 14.57 14.46
C HIS A 172 -11.68 14.51 13.08
N ILE A 173 -11.77 13.38 12.39
CA ILE A 173 -11.24 13.22 11.02
C ILE A 173 -11.94 14.19 10.06
N ALA A 174 -13.26 14.32 10.12
CA ALA A 174 -14.01 15.25 9.27
C ALA A 174 -13.55 16.69 9.51
N GLN A 175 -13.49 17.14 10.76
CA GLN A 175 -13.03 18.49 11.14
C GLN A 175 -11.57 18.74 10.71
N ALA A 176 -10.68 17.79 10.97
CA ALA A 176 -9.25 17.94 10.64
C ALA A 176 -9.01 17.96 9.13
N SER A 177 -9.81 17.24 8.36
CA SER A 177 -9.71 17.21 6.89
C SER A 177 -10.09 18.54 6.24
N GLY A 178 -11.12 19.21 6.77
CA GLY A 178 -11.63 20.47 6.26
C GLY A 178 -12.24 20.43 4.85
N VAL A 179 -12.39 19.24 4.25
CA VAL A 179 -12.85 19.04 2.86
C VAL A 179 -13.95 18.00 2.71
N ALA A 180 -14.32 17.30 3.77
CA ALA A 180 -15.37 16.30 3.79
C ALA A 180 -16.20 16.44 5.08
N ASP A 181 -17.52 16.24 4.96
CA ASP A 181 -18.40 16.16 6.11
C ASP A 181 -18.49 14.73 6.68
N LEU A 182 -19.12 14.61 7.83
CA LEU A 182 -19.29 13.35 8.53
C LEU A 182 -20.12 12.35 7.72
N ALA A 183 -21.19 12.79 7.04
CA ALA A 183 -22.07 11.93 6.27
C ALA A 183 -21.31 11.27 5.11
N TYR A 184 -20.50 12.04 4.37
CA TYR A 184 -19.63 11.50 3.32
C TYR A 184 -18.65 10.44 3.85
N LEU A 185 -18.04 10.68 5.02
CA LEU A 185 -17.13 9.71 5.62
C LEU A 185 -17.86 8.43 6.04
N GLN A 186 -19.05 8.54 6.63
CA GLN A 186 -19.87 7.38 6.99
C GLN A 186 -20.25 6.54 5.77
N ASP A 187 -20.73 7.18 4.69
CA ASP A 187 -21.15 6.49 3.47
C ASP A 187 -20.01 5.78 2.76
N SER A 188 -18.78 6.32 2.85
CA SER A 188 -17.61 5.74 2.21
C SER A 188 -16.86 4.71 3.08
N LEU A 189 -17.15 4.68 4.39
CA LEU A 189 -16.48 3.78 5.34
C LEU A 189 -16.84 2.31 5.08
N GLY A 190 -15.85 1.43 5.18
CA GLY A 190 -16.02 0.00 4.94
C GLY A 190 -16.22 -0.36 3.46
N THR A 191 -15.92 0.56 2.53
CA THR A 191 -15.98 0.31 1.08
C THR A 191 -14.59 0.10 0.50
N ILE A 192 -14.44 -0.90 -0.37
CA ILE A 192 -13.14 -1.26 -0.96
C ILE A 192 -12.67 -0.19 -1.93
N GLY A 193 -13.51 0.21 -2.88
CA GLY A 193 -13.20 1.16 -3.92
C GLY A 193 -12.85 0.54 -5.25
N GLY A 194 -12.40 1.39 -6.18
CA GLY A 194 -12.00 0.98 -7.52
C GLY A 194 -10.51 0.77 -7.68
N GLY A 195 -10.10 0.55 -8.93
CA GLY A 195 -8.70 0.39 -9.28
C GLY A 195 -8.05 -0.86 -8.68
N ASN A 196 -6.84 -0.72 -8.15
CA ASN A 196 -6.09 -1.83 -7.56
C ASN A 196 -6.53 -2.24 -6.14
N HIS A 197 -7.52 -1.58 -5.54
CA HIS A 197 -8.04 -1.94 -4.22
C HIS A 197 -8.75 -3.30 -4.25
N PHE A 198 -8.63 -4.06 -3.16
CA PHE A 198 -9.22 -5.38 -3.01
C PHE A 198 -9.28 -5.82 -1.55
N ALA A 199 -10.07 -6.84 -1.28
CA ALA A 199 -9.93 -7.67 -0.09
C ALA A 199 -9.76 -9.13 -0.54
N GLU A 200 -8.80 -9.85 0.07
CA GLU A 200 -8.44 -11.18 -0.40
C GLU A 200 -8.29 -12.18 0.74
N LEU A 201 -8.97 -13.31 0.62
CA LEU A 201 -8.81 -14.45 1.51
C LEU A 201 -7.72 -15.36 0.96
N GLN A 202 -6.73 -15.65 1.77
CA GLN A 202 -5.51 -16.35 1.38
C GLN A 202 -5.19 -17.49 2.33
N VAL A 203 -4.41 -18.46 1.88
CA VAL A 203 -3.79 -19.49 2.70
C VAL A 203 -2.28 -19.49 2.50
N VAL A 204 -1.56 -19.92 3.50
CA VAL A 204 -0.12 -20.10 3.42
C VAL A 204 0.20 -21.19 2.41
N ASP A 205 0.95 -20.84 1.37
CA ASP A 205 1.53 -21.78 0.40
C ASP A 205 2.87 -22.30 0.93
N THR A 206 3.77 -21.39 1.27
CA THR A 206 5.11 -21.72 1.80
C THR A 206 5.42 -20.86 3.02
N LEU A 207 5.91 -21.47 4.09
CA LEU A 207 6.55 -20.77 5.20
C LEU A 207 8.06 -20.86 5.04
N TYR A 208 8.72 -19.70 5.16
CA TYR A 208 10.17 -19.58 5.20
C TYR A 208 10.66 -19.33 6.64
N GLU A 209 9.77 -18.81 7.50
CA GLU A 209 10.02 -18.58 8.93
C GLU A 209 8.93 -19.29 9.75
N ASP A 210 9.32 -20.23 10.60
CA ASP A 210 8.40 -21.01 11.41
C ASP A 210 7.66 -20.14 12.44
N GLY A 211 6.36 -20.39 12.56
CA GLY A 211 5.52 -19.69 13.55
C GLY A 211 5.05 -18.29 13.12
N ALA A 212 5.52 -17.75 12.00
CA ALA A 212 5.11 -16.42 11.55
C ALA A 212 3.62 -16.34 11.16
N LEU A 213 3.09 -17.38 10.53
CA LEU A 213 1.67 -17.54 10.20
C LEU A 213 1.19 -18.96 10.45
N ASP A 214 -0.10 -19.13 10.79
CA ASP A 214 -0.69 -20.47 10.94
C ASP A 214 -1.13 -21.04 9.58
N ARG A 215 -0.45 -22.09 9.10
CA ARG A 215 -0.78 -22.80 7.84
C ARG A 215 -2.19 -23.40 7.82
N LYS A 216 -2.78 -23.64 8.99
CA LYS A 216 -4.11 -24.27 9.11
C LYS A 216 -5.24 -23.26 9.02
N ARG A 217 -4.91 -21.97 8.97
CA ARG A 217 -5.88 -20.87 8.96
C ARG A 217 -5.91 -20.14 7.62
N VAL A 218 -7.06 -19.54 7.36
CA VAL A 218 -7.22 -18.55 6.28
C VAL A 218 -6.78 -17.19 6.82
N HIS A 219 -6.10 -16.41 5.99
CA HIS A 219 -5.69 -15.04 6.27
C HIS A 219 -6.50 -14.10 5.40
N LEU A 220 -6.81 -12.91 5.93
CA LEU A 220 -7.51 -11.86 5.19
C LEU A 220 -6.54 -10.69 4.96
N MET A 221 -6.34 -10.33 3.72
CA MET A 221 -5.60 -9.15 3.29
C MET A 221 -6.58 -8.09 2.78
N VAL A 222 -6.38 -6.83 3.17
CA VAL A 222 -7.18 -5.69 2.68
C VAL A 222 -6.27 -4.62 2.13
N HIS A 223 -6.50 -4.22 0.89
CA HIS A 223 -5.86 -3.10 0.22
C HIS A 223 -6.89 -2.02 -0.07
N SER A 224 -6.82 -0.90 0.64
CA SER A 224 -7.69 0.26 0.42
C SER A 224 -7.06 1.52 1.00
N GLY A 225 -7.59 2.69 0.59
CA GLY A 225 -7.13 4.01 0.98
C GLY A 225 -8.23 4.88 1.60
N SER A 226 -8.00 6.18 1.62
CA SER A 226 -8.91 7.19 2.19
C SER A 226 -10.11 7.52 1.30
N ARG A 227 -10.39 6.70 0.30
CA ARG A 227 -11.48 6.89 -0.64
C ARG A 227 -11.35 8.25 -1.34
N GLY A 228 -12.44 8.98 -1.55
CA GLY A 228 -12.39 10.31 -2.16
C GLY A 228 -11.78 11.40 -1.30
N LEU A 229 -11.59 11.16 0.02
CA LEU A 229 -11.07 12.17 0.95
C LEU A 229 -9.67 12.65 0.56
N GLY A 230 -8.73 11.72 0.35
CA GLY A 230 -7.37 12.10 -0.07
C GLY A 230 -7.34 12.81 -1.42
N GLY A 231 -8.21 12.42 -2.35
CA GLY A 231 -8.38 13.11 -3.63
C GLY A 231 -8.92 14.53 -3.48
N ALA A 232 -9.84 14.78 -2.55
CA ALA A 232 -10.35 16.12 -2.24
C ALA A 232 -9.27 17.02 -1.64
N ILE A 233 -8.48 16.49 -0.68
CA ILE A 233 -7.35 17.20 -0.09
C ILE A 233 -6.31 17.58 -1.15
N LEU A 234 -5.95 16.65 -2.04
CA LEU A 234 -4.98 16.94 -3.10
C LEU A 234 -5.52 18.00 -4.09
N ARG A 235 -6.81 17.92 -4.49
CA ARG A 235 -7.41 18.93 -5.37
C ARG A 235 -7.38 20.31 -4.75
N ALA A 236 -7.82 20.44 -3.50
CA ALA A 236 -7.77 21.73 -2.79
C ALA A 236 -6.35 22.30 -2.70
N HIS A 237 -5.35 21.44 -2.46
CA HIS A 237 -3.95 21.84 -2.47
C HIS A 237 -3.49 22.33 -3.86
N VAL A 238 -3.78 21.57 -4.93
CA VAL A 238 -3.34 21.91 -6.29
C VAL A 238 -4.04 23.17 -6.80
N GLU A 239 -5.29 23.41 -6.44
CA GLU A 239 -6.02 24.64 -6.76
C GLU A 239 -5.37 25.86 -6.09
N ALA A 240 -4.91 25.75 -4.86
CA ALA A 240 -4.32 26.85 -4.11
C ALA A 240 -2.81 27.08 -4.42
N PHE A 241 -2.04 26.02 -4.67
CA PHE A 241 -0.59 26.05 -4.73
C PHE A 241 0.01 25.38 -5.99
N SER A 242 -0.83 24.95 -6.94
CA SER A 242 -0.39 24.18 -8.11
C SER A 242 0.38 22.91 -7.71
N HIS A 243 1.45 22.56 -8.41
CA HIS A 243 2.35 21.47 -8.10
C HIS A 243 3.58 21.92 -7.29
N ASP A 244 3.66 23.17 -6.94
CA ASP A 244 4.74 23.73 -6.13
C ASP A 244 4.69 23.14 -4.71
N GLY A 245 5.82 22.77 -4.18
CA GLY A 245 5.90 22.24 -2.81
C GLY A 245 5.63 23.32 -1.77
N LEU A 246 5.24 22.89 -0.59
CA LEU A 246 5.04 23.74 0.57
C LEU A 246 6.34 23.92 1.36
N ALA A 247 6.69 25.14 1.69
CA ALA A 247 7.80 25.41 2.60
C ALA A 247 7.47 24.84 4.00
N ALA A 248 8.39 24.10 4.59
CA ALA A 248 8.18 23.36 5.85
C ALA A 248 7.68 24.23 7.01
N SER A 249 8.10 25.51 7.06
CA SER A 249 7.73 26.47 8.11
C SER A 249 6.44 27.25 7.82
N SER A 250 5.74 26.96 6.72
CA SER A 250 4.53 27.72 6.38
C SER A 250 3.27 27.19 7.06
N ASP A 251 2.30 28.07 7.31
CA ASP A 251 0.98 27.69 7.84
C ASP A 251 0.27 26.70 6.90
N ALA A 252 0.45 26.85 5.59
CA ALA A 252 -0.09 25.94 4.56
C ALA A 252 0.50 24.54 4.73
N ALA A 253 1.79 24.41 5.07
CA ALA A 253 2.41 23.12 5.34
C ALA A 253 1.78 22.46 6.58
N THR A 254 1.61 23.21 7.66
CA THR A 254 0.98 22.75 8.91
C THR A 254 -0.45 22.29 8.65
N GLN A 255 -1.22 23.06 7.89
CA GLN A 255 -2.59 22.73 7.52
C GLN A 255 -2.64 21.45 6.68
N TYR A 256 -1.81 21.35 5.63
CA TYR A 256 -1.78 20.15 4.79
C TYR A 256 -1.40 18.90 5.59
N LEU A 257 -0.39 18.96 6.45
CA LEU A 257 0.01 17.80 7.26
C LEU A 257 -1.09 17.34 8.22
N ARG A 258 -1.89 18.26 8.77
CA ARG A 258 -3.08 17.91 9.55
C ARG A 258 -4.15 17.20 8.71
N GLN A 259 -4.44 17.71 7.52
CA GLN A 259 -5.39 17.10 6.58
C GLN A 259 -4.89 15.72 6.09
N HIS A 260 -3.60 15.61 5.81
CA HIS A 260 -2.94 14.36 5.42
C HIS A 260 -3.03 13.30 6.54
N ALA A 261 -2.79 13.68 7.79
CA ALA A 261 -2.94 12.79 8.94
C ALA A 261 -4.39 12.30 9.10
N ALA A 262 -5.38 13.19 8.90
CA ALA A 262 -6.79 12.82 8.91
C ALA A 262 -7.13 11.80 7.81
N ALA A 263 -6.59 11.96 6.60
CA ALA A 263 -6.80 11.00 5.51
C ALA A 263 -6.15 9.64 5.81
N ILE A 264 -4.98 9.60 6.43
CA ILE A 264 -4.34 8.35 6.87
C ILE A 264 -5.18 7.66 7.93
N ALA A 265 -5.63 8.38 8.95
CA ALA A 265 -6.49 7.83 10.00
C ALA A 265 -7.80 7.25 9.43
N PHE A 266 -8.43 7.97 8.50
CA PHE A 266 -9.61 7.46 7.79
C PHE A 266 -9.30 6.20 6.98
N ALA A 267 -8.18 6.14 6.26
CA ALA A 267 -7.79 4.97 5.47
C ALA A 267 -7.57 3.73 6.35
N GLN A 268 -6.95 3.89 7.51
CA GLN A 268 -6.76 2.81 8.50
C GLN A 268 -8.10 2.33 9.04
N LEU A 269 -8.99 3.26 9.43
CA LEU A 269 -10.34 2.93 9.88
C LEU A 269 -11.15 2.23 8.78
N ASN A 270 -11.02 2.68 7.53
CA ASN A 270 -11.66 2.06 6.38
C ASN A 270 -11.21 0.61 6.17
N ARG A 271 -9.90 0.33 6.20
CA ARG A 271 -9.37 -1.04 6.08
C ARG A 271 -9.86 -1.94 7.22
N ALA A 272 -9.87 -1.43 8.44
CA ALA A 272 -10.40 -2.16 9.60
C ALA A 272 -11.91 -2.45 9.46
N SER A 273 -12.68 -1.50 8.96
CA SER A 273 -14.12 -1.65 8.70
C SER A 273 -14.41 -2.66 7.57
N ILE A 274 -13.60 -2.67 6.49
CA ILE A 274 -13.69 -3.69 5.44
C ILE A 274 -13.40 -5.08 6.02
N ALA A 275 -12.36 -5.21 6.85
CA ALA A 275 -12.03 -6.47 7.49
C ALA A 275 -13.16 -6.94 8.42
N ALA A 276 -13.71 -6.07 9.27
CA ALA A 276 -14.83 -6.39 10.15
C ALA A 276 -16.05 -6.89 9.38
N ARG A 277 -16.35 -6.25 8.25
CA ARG A 277 -17.45 -6.60 7.34
C ARG A 277 -17.29 -8.00 6.77
N LEU A 278 -16.08 -8.33 6.27
CA LEU A 278 -15.76 -9.66 5.75
C LEU A 278 -15.76 -10.73 6.85
N LEU A 279 -15.16 -10.47 8.00
CA LEU A 279 -15.12 -11.39 9.12
C LEU A 279 -16.55 -11.72 9.62
N ARG A 280 -17.44 -10.72 9.66
CA ARG A 280 -18.86 -10.90 9.98
C ARG A 280 -19.58 -11.76 8.93
N ALA A 281 -19.41 -11.45 7.64
CA ALA A 281 -20.02 -12.22 6.55
C ALA A 281 -19.58 -13.69 6.59
N LEU A 282 -18.33 -13.93 6.93
CA LEU A 282 -17.73 -15.27 7.06
C LEU A 282 -18.05 -15.93 8.43
N ARG A 283 -18.73 -15.23 9.34
CA ARG A 283 -19.05 -15.71 10.70
C ARG A 283 -17.81 -16.21 11.46
N THR A 284 -16.74 -15.44 11.39
CA THR A 284 -15.45 -15.77 12.01
C THR A 284 -14.87 -14.57 12.74
N ARG A 285 -13.87 -14.80 13.58
CA ARG A 285 -13.05 -13.77 14.20
C ARG A 285 -11.72 -13.65 13.48
N GLY A 286 -11.08 -12.50 13.63
CA GLY A 286 -9.75 -12.25 13.12
C GLY A 286 -8.99 -11.29 14.00
N GLN A 287 -7.66 -11.39 13.94
CA GLN A 287 -6.72 -10.52 14.62
C GLN A 287 -5.85 -9.83 13.58
N ALA A 288 -5.73 -8.51 13.67
CA ALA A 288 -4.82 -7.74 12.83
C ALA A 288 -3.35 -8.13 13.16
N LEU A 289 -2.60 -8.46 12.13
CA LEU A 289 -1.17 -8.76 12.20
C LEU A 289 -0.33 -7.54 11.82
N LEU A 290 -0.78 -6.78 10.84
CA LEU A 290 -0.20 -5.52 10.41
C LEU A 290 -1.23 -4.61 9.73
N ASP A 291 -0.98 -3.32 9.76
CA ASP A 291 -1.60 -2.30 8.92
C ASP A 291 -0.52 -1.27 8.55
N ILE A 292 -0.21 -1.12 7.26
CA ILE A 292 0.91 -0.32 6.79
C ILE A 292 0.51 0.54 5.58
N THR A 293 0.82 1.83 5.67
CA THR A 293 0.50 2.82 4.63
C THR A 293 1.66 2.99 3.67
N HIS A 294 1.40 3.01 2.35
CA HIS A 294 2.42 3.15 1.30
C HIS A 294 2.27 4.40 0.42
N ASN A 295 1.29 5.28 0.71
CA ASN A 295 1.13 6.60 0.08
C ASN A 295 1.03 7.67 1.16
N HIS A 296 2.15 8.28 1.52
CA HIS A 296 2.22 9.32 2.54
C HIS A 296 3.47 10.19 2.44
N VAL A 297 3.47 11.30 3.15
CA VAL A 297 4.65 12.11 3.46
C VAL A 297 4.84 12.20 4.97
N ILE A 298 6.08 12.03 5.43
CA ILE A 298 6.45 12.09 6.85
C ILE A 298 7.71 12.92 7.03
N ALA A 299 7.87 13.55 8.19
CA ALA A 299 9.16 14.07 8.64
C ALA A 299 10.13 12.88 8.78
N HIS A 300 11.36 13.04 8.32
CA HIS A 300 12.36 11.97 8.31
C HIS A 300 13.77 12.56 8.41
N HIS A 301 14.66 11.83 9.07
CA HIS A 301 16.08 12.14 9.12
C HIS A 301 16.84 11.19 8.19
N TRP A 302 17.63 11.75 7.27
CA TRP A 302 18.39 10.94 6.33
C TRP A 302 19.77 11.56 6.08
N ARG A 303 20.83 10.78 6.30
CA ARG A 303 22.24 11.17 6.08
C ARG A 303 22.62 12.51 6.71
N GLY A 304 22.15 12.77 7.94
CA GLY A 304 22.48 14.00 8.68
C GLY A 304 21.59 15.20 8.37
N GLU A 305 20.59 15.08 7.51
CA GLU A 305 19.64 16.15 7.19
C GLU A 305 18.22 15.80 7.68
N ASP A 306 17.54 16.77 8.29
CA ASP A 306 16.10 16.69 8.58
C ASP A 306 15.29 17.16 7.37
N GLY A 307 14.28 16.39 7.01
CA GLY A 307 13.49 16.67 5.84
C GLY A 307 12.18 15.88 5.80
N PHE A 308 11.69 15.63 4.59
CA PHE A 308 10.44 14.94 4.36
C PHE A 308 10.63 13.78 3.40
N LEU A 309 10.18 12.61 3.83
CA LEU A 309 10.16 11.40 3.02
C LEU A 309 8.76 11.20 2.43
N HIS A 310 8.69 11.24 1.10
CA HIS A 310 7.48 11.01 0.33
C HIS A 310 7.48 9.58 -0.21
N ARG A 311 6.38 8.87 -0.02
CA ARG A 311 6.16 7.53 -0.58
C ARG A 311 4.93 7.53 -1.47
N LYS A 312 5.08 6.98 -2.67
CA LYS A 312 4.00 6.77 -3.63
C LYS A 312 4.09 5.34 -4.16
N GLY A 313 3.23 4.46 -3.62
CA GLY A 313 3.36 3.04 -3.87
C GLY A 313 4.69 2.50 -3.37
N ALA A 314 5.14 2.96 -2.20
CA ALA A 314 6.36 2.52 -1.55
C ALA A 314 6.09 2.27 -0.07
N THR A 315 6.33 1.05 0.39
CA THR A 315 5.98 0.61 1.74
C THR A 315 7.13 0.89 2.70
N PRO A 316 6.86 1.45 3.90
CA PRO A 316 7.88 1.60 4.95
C PRO A 316 8.57 0.27 5.28
N ALA A 317 9.90 0.30 5.41
CA ALA A 317 10.74 -0.84 5.77
C ALA A 317 11.18 -0.84 7.24
N ASP A 318 10.72 0.12 8.01
CA ASP A 318 11.07 0.39 9.41
C ASP A 318 9.90 0.18 10.39
N GLN A 319 8.79 -0.41 9.92
CA GLN A 319 7.57 -0.61 10.70
C GLN A 319 7.22 -2.10 10.92
N GLY A 320 8.17 -3.00 10.81
CA GLY A 320 7.98 -4.43 11.00
C GLY A 320 7.76 -5.21 9.71
N LEU A 321 6.93 -6.25 9.76
CA LEU A 321 6.65 -7.08 8.58
C LEU A 321 5.88 -6.33 7.51
N VAL A 322 6.16 -6.66 6.23
CA VAL A 322 5.55 -6.04 5.06
C VAL A 322 4.91 -7.11 4.18
N VAL A 323 3.71 -6.83 3.66
CA VAL A 323 3.10 -7.64 2.61
C VAL A 323 3.34 -7.02 1.24
N ILE A 324 3.70 -7.87 0.27
CA ILE A 324 3.91 -7.51 -1.13
C ILE A 324 2.95 -8.38 -1.96
N PRO A 325 1.75 -7.88 -2.30
CA PRO A 325 0.79 -8.63 -3.10
C PRO A 325 1.19 -8.67 -4.56
N GLY A 326 0.91 -9.80 -5.19
CA GLY A 326 0.82 -9.91 -6.64
C GLY A 326 -0.47 -9.30 -7.19
N SER A 327 -0.79 -9.62 -8.43
CA SER A 327 -2.10 -9.30 -9.02
C SER A 327 -3.17 -10.27 -8.48
N ARG A 328 -4.45 -10.02 -8.78
CA ARG A 328 -5.50 -10.97 -8.42
C ARG A 328 -5.20 -12.37 -8.97
N GLY A 329 -5.35 -13.39 -8.13
CA GLY A 329 -5.06 -14.77 -8.51
C GLY A 329 -3.57 -15.08 -8.66
N ASP A 330 -2.70 -14.25 -8.11
CA ASP A 330 -1.27 -14.49 -7.99
C ASP A 330 -0.85 -14.68 -6.53
N TYR A 331 0.41 -14.98 -6.28
CA TYR A 331 0.95 -15.05 -4.92
C TYR A 331 1.01 -13.67 -4.27
N SER A 332 1.07 -13.68 -2.93
CA SER A 332 1.47 -12.54 -2.11
C SER A 332 2.59 -12.98 -1.18
N TYR A 333 3.49 -12.08 -0.86
CA TYR A 333 4.61 -12.36 0.02
C TYR A 333 4.51 -11.57 1.32
N LEU A 334 4.75 -12.24 2.44
CA LEU A 334 5.08 -11.61 3.71
C LEU A 334 6.60 -11.62 3.83
N VAL A 335 7.19 -10.45 4.03
CA VAL A 335 8.63 -10.26 4.10
C VAL A 335 9.03 -9.50 5.35
N ARG A 336 10.26 -9.74 5.81
CA ARG A 336 10.92 -9.00 6.87
C ARG A 336 11.93 -8.05 6.24
N PRO A 337 11.77 -6.73 6.39
CA PRO A 337 12.77 -5.75 5.96
C PRO A 337 14.11 -5.99 6.67
N VAL A 338 15.20 -5.76 5.95
CA VAL A 338 16.55 -5.75 6.52
C VAL A 338 16.84 -4.34 7.03
N ALA A 339 17.20 -4.21 8.30
CA ALA A 339 17.49 -2.92 8.93
C ALA A 339 18.72 -2.23 8.33
N GLY A 340 18.80 -0.89 8.46
CA GLY A 340 19.98 -0.12 8.09
C GLY A 340 20.18 0.07 6.57
N ARG A 341 19.08 -0.01 5.79
CA ARG A 341 19.12 0.16 4.34
C ARG A 341 18.72 1.57 3.93
N ASP A 342 19.54 2.55 4.32
CA ASP A 342 19.34 3.97 4.05
C ASP A 342 19.30 4.32 2.57
N GLU A 343 20.02 3.54 1.74
CA GLU A 343 20.08 3.71 0.30
C GLU A 343 18.72 3.49 -0.39
N ALA A 344 17.82 2.72 0.24
CA ALA A 344 16.45 2.50 -0.23
C ALA A 344 15.44 3.49 0.39
N LEU A 345 15.89 4.53 1.10
CA LEU A 345 15.03 5.45 1.86
C LEU A 345 14.05 4.70 2.77
N HIS A 346 14.50 3.63 3.42
CA HIS A 346 13.69 2.75 4.27
C HIS A 346 12.36 2.37 3.60
N SER A 347 12.40 2.00 2.31
CA SER A 347 11.21 1.74 1.51
C SER A 347 11.34 0.46 0.70
N LEU A 348 10.22 -0.24 0.51
CA LEU A 348 10.08 -1.47 -0.26
C LEU A 348 8.96 -1.34 -1.29
N ALA A 349 8.96 -2.21 -2.30
CA ALA A 349 7.85 -2.35 -3.23
C ALA A 349 6.52 -2.59 -2.49
N HIS A 350 5.45 -1.93 -2.93
CA HIS A 350 4.12 -2.08 -2.33
C HIS A 350 3.29 -3.22 -2.94
N GLY A 351 3.77 -3.80 -4.04
CA GLY A 351 3.12 -4.89 -4.77
C GLY A 351 3.86 -5.22 -6.06
N ALA A 352 3.22 -5.93 -6.98
CA ALA A 352 3.83 -6.34 -8.24
C ALA A 352 4.15 -5.16 -9.18
N GLY A 353 3.41 -4.05 -9.09
CA GLY A 353 3.52 -2.94 -10.05
C GLY A 353 2.91 -3.27 -11.43
N ARG A 354 2.53 -2.24 -12.16
CA ARG A 354 1.88 -2.41 -13.47
C ARG A 354 2.90 -2.48 -14.61
N LYS A 355 2.56 -3.24 -15.64
CA LYS A 355 3.24 -3.25 -16.95
C LYS A 355 2.54 -2.37 -17.98
N TRP A 356 1.23 -2.19 -17.84
CA TRP A 356 0.40 -1.47 -18.82
C TRP A 356 -0.42 -0.39 -18.14
N ALA A 357 -0.64 0.73 -18.83
CA ALA A 357 -1.62 1.72 -18.41
C ALA A 357 -3.03 1.10 -18.37
N ARG A 358 -3.89 1.58 -17.46
CA ARG A 358 -5.28 1.05 -17.36
C ARG A 358 -6.03 1.18 -18.66
N THR A 359 -5.89 2.32 -19.34
CA THR A 359 -6.51 2.62 -20.63
C THR A 359 -6.18 1.61 -21.72
N ASP A 360 -5.02 0.96 -21.65
CA ASP A 360 -4.54 0.02 -22.66
C ASP A 360 -5.09 -1.40 -22.46
N CYS A 361 -5.50 -1.73 -21.22
CA CYS A 361 -5.80 -3.09 -20.82
C CYS A 361 -6.96 -3.69 -21.63
N MET A 362 -8.06 -2.95 -21.78
CA MET A 362 -9.22 -3.42 -22.51
C MET A 362 -8.89 -3.69 -23.98
N GLY A 363 -8.18 -2.77 -24.66
CA GLY A 363 -7.77 -2.94 -26.04
C GLY A 363 -6.86 -4.16 -26.28
N ARG A 364 -5.95 -4.43 -25.31
CA ARG A 364 -5.01 -5.55 -25.38
C ARG A 364 -5.64 -6.91 -25.06
N LEU A 365 -6.61 -6.94 -24.13
CA LEU A 365 -7.11 -8.19 -23.55
C LEU A 365 -8.41 -8.66 -24.17
N ARG A 366 -9.36 -7.76 -24.50
CA ARG A 366 -10.67 -8.13 -25.08
C ARG A 366 -10.60 -8.95 -26.35
N PRO A 367 -9.64 -8.77 -27.27
CA PRO A 367 -9.50 -9.63 -28.46
C PRO A 367 -8.99 -11.04 -28.14
N ARG A 368 -8.45 -11.28 -26.93
CA ARG A 368 -7.75 -12.52 -26.56
C ARG A 368 -8.43 -13.30 -25.45
N PHE A 369 -9.23 -12.64 -24.63
CA PHE A 369 -9.83 -13.24 -23.43
C PHE A 369 -11.28 -12.80 -23.26
N THR A 370 -12.12 -13.75 -22.92
CA THR A 370 -13.47 -13.49 -22.41
C THR A 370 -13.41 -13.03 -20.94
N LEU A 371 -14.50 -12.44 -20.44
CA LEU A 371 -14.60 -12.09 -19.01
C LEU A 371 -14.44 -13.31 -18.11
N ASP A 372 -15.08 -14.44 -18.48
CA ASP A 372 -15.03 -15.66 -17.69
C ASP A 372 -13.61 -16.24 -17.60
N GLU A 373 -12.81 -16.13 -18.65
CA GLU A 373 -11.41 -16.54 -18.63
C GLU A 373 -10.59 -15.63 -17.74
N LEU A 374 -10.85 -14.31 -17.75
CA LEU A 374 -10.15 -13.35 -16.89
C LEU A 374 -10.54 -13.46 -15.41
N LEU A 375 -11.72 -14.02 -15.10
CA LEU A 375 -12.17 -14.31 -13.73
C LEU A 375 -11.63 -15.65 -13.21
N ARG A 376 -11.09 -16.50 -14.08
CA ARG A 376 -10.40 -17.74 -13.70
C ARG A 376 -8.96 -17.45 -13.36
N THR A 377 -8.52 -17.95 -12.22
CA THR A 377 -7.14 -17.78 -11.79
C THR A 377 -6.35 -19.09 -11.91
N LYS A 378 -5.02 -18.99 -11.97
CA LYS A 378 -4.13 -20.16 -12.02
C LYS A 378 -4.28 -21.09 -10.80
N PHE A 379 -4.80 -20.59 -9.69
CA PHE A 379 -5.01 -21.36 -8.46
C PHE A 379 -6.45 -21.84 -8.27
N GLY A 380 -7.36 -21.56 -9.21
CA GLY A 380 -8.79 -21.86 -9.04
C GLY A 380 -9.46 -21.04 -7.96
N SER A 381 -8.89 -19.89 -7.58
CA SER A 381 -9.51 -18.96 -6.64
C SER A 381 -10.67 -18.22 -7.29
N ALA A 382 -11.68 -17.83 -6.49
CA ALA A 382 -12.79 -17.02 -6.95
C ALA A 382 -12.39 -15.54 -7.06
N VAL A 383 -12.96 -14.84 -8.06
CA VAL A 383 -12.84 -13.39 -8.21
C VAL A 383 -14.23 -12.78 -8.24
N VAL A 384 -14.57 -11.99 -7.22
CA VAL A 384 -15.83 -11.24 -7.16
C VAL A 384 -15.59 -9.84 -7.70
N CYS A 385 -16.05 -9.59 -8.93
CA CYS A 385 -15.97 -8.28 -9.59
C CYS A 385 -17.12 -8.13 -10.58
N ALA A 386 -18.13 -7.35 -10.22
CA ALA A 386 -19.28 -7.06 -11.09
C ALA A 386 -18.99 -5.97 -12.14
N ASP A 387 -17.90 -5.23 -11.97
CA ASP A 387 -17.48 -4.17 -12.90
C ASP A 387 -16.64 -4.80 -14.04
N ARG A 388 -17.24 -4.83 -15.22
CA ARG A 388 -16.61 -5.46 -16.42
C ARG A 388 -15.33 -4.74 -16.84
N GLU A 389 -15.29 -3.41 -16.77
CA GLU A 389 -14.11 -2.65 -17.16
C GLU A 389 -12.97 -2.92 -16.18
N LEU A 390 -13.27 -2.94 -14.89
CA LEU A 390 -12.32 -3.26 -13.83
C LEU A 390 -11.75 -4.68 -13.96
N VAL A 391 -12.52 -5.65 -14.48
CA VAL A 391 -12.00 -7.01 -14.77
C VAL A 391 -10.87 -6.96 -15.79
N TYR A 392 -10.97 -6.14 -16.83
CA TYR A 392 -9.89 -5.95 -17.81
C TYR A 392 -8.75 -5.10 -17.27
N GLU A 393 -9.06 -3.97 -16.63
CA GLU A 393 -8.05 -3.05 -16.10
C GLU A 393 -7.12 -3.71 -15.09
N GLU A 394 -7.68 -4.58 -14.24
CA GLU A 394 -6.98 -5.23 -13.14
C GLU A 394 -6.62 -6.70 -13.45
N ALA A 395 -6.59 -7.06 -14.72
CA ALA A 395 -6.19 -8.41 -15.13
C ALA A 395 -4.73 -8.71 -14.79
N PRO A 396 -4.38 -9.96 -14.41
CA PRO A 396 -3.01 -10.33 -14.04
C PRO A 396 -1.97 -9.98 -15.10
N GLN A 397 -2.34 -10.05 -16.37
CA GLN A 397 -1.47 -9.73 -17.51
C GLN A 397 -0.98 -8.26 -17.52
N ALA A 398 -1.72 -7.35 -16.86
CA ALA A 398 -1.37 -5.94 -16.76
C ALA A 398 -0.30 -5.65 -15.69
N TYR A 399 0.09 -6.67 -14.92
CA TYR A 399 1.03 -6.54 -13.81
C TYR A 399 2.34 -7.25 -14.09
N LYS A 400 3.40 -6.82 -13.40
CA LYS A 400 4.67 -7.54 -13.34
C LYS A 400 4.49 -8.84 -12.56
N ASP A 401 5.42 -9.76 -12.76
CA ASP A 401 5.50 -10.97 -11.96
C ASP A 401 5.99 -10.66 -10.55
N VAL A 402 5.20 -11.00 -9.53
CA VAL A 402 5.53 -10.70 -8.13
C VAL A 402 6.76 -11.46 -7.65
N ASP A 403 6.98 -12.67 -8.16
CA ASP A 403 8.14 -13.48 -7.79
C ASP A 403 9.44 -12.77 -8.23
N SER A 404 9.45 -12.16 -9.42
CA SER A 404 10.57 -11.36 -9.93
C SER A 404 10.78 -10.07 -9.12
N VAL A 405 9.70 -9.39 -8.69
CA VAL A 405 9.77 -8.19 -7.84
C VAL A 405 10.40 -8.53 -6.49
N VAL A 406 9.94 -9.60 -5.86
CA VAL A 406 10.46 -10.03 -4.56
C VAL A 406 11.90 -10.54 -4.66
N ALA A 407 12.25 -11.30 -5.72
CA ALA A 407 13.62 -11.72 -5.97
C ALA A 407 14.57 -10.53 -6.11
N SER A 408 14.14 -9.43 -6.78
CA SER A 408 14.94 -8.20 -6.87
C SER A 408 15.21 -7.57 -5.50
N LEU A 409 14.23 -7.56 -4.60
CA LEU A 409 14.40 -7.04 -3.25
C LEU A 409 15.34 -7.93 -2.42
N GLN A 410 15.27 -9.26 -2.59
CA GLN A 410 16.18 -10.20 -1.93
C GLN A 410 17.62 -10.06 -2.43
N GLU A 411 17.83 -10.00 -3.74
CA GLU A 411 19.16 -9.81 -4.36
C GLU A 411 19.80 -8.47 -3.95
N ALA A 412 18.98 -7.42 -3.77
CA ALA A 412 19.40 -6.15 -3.22
C ALA A 412 19.67 -6.20 -1.69
N GLY A 413 19.39 -7.32 -1.02
CA GLY A 413 19.52 -7.48 0.42
C GLY A 413 18.56 -6.62 1.24
N LEU A 414 17.41 -6.24 0.67
CA LEU A 414 16.42 -5.38 1.33
C LEU A 414 15.41 -6.18 2.16
N VAL A 415 15.19 -7.45 1.85
CA VAL A 415 14.19 -8.29 2.51
C VAL A 415 14.66 -9.71 2.73
N GLN A 416 14.07 -10.34 3.76
CA GLN A 416 14.06 -11.78 4.00
C GLN A 416 12.62 -12.30 3.83
N LEU A 417 12.46 -13.48 3.22
CA LEU A 417 11.14 -14.11 3.06
C LEU A 417 10.66 -14.66 4.40
N VAL A 418 9.38 -14.41 4.70
CA VAL A 418 8.69 -14.94 5.89
C VAL A 418 7.65 -15.97 5.48
N ALA A 419 6.77 -15.62 4.54
CA ALA A 419 5.77 -16.53 4.01
C ALA A 419 5.37 -16.15 2.59
N ARG A 420 4.95 -17.15 1.80
CA ARG A 420 4.22 -16.97 0.56
C ARG A 420 2.78 -17.44 0.75
N LEU A 421 1.84 -16.62 0.31
CA LEU A 421 0.42 -16.89 0.41
C LEU A 421 -0.17 -17.03 -1.01
N ARG A 422 -1.19 -17.88 -1.14
CA ARG A 422 -1.99 -18.00 -2.37
C ARG A 422 -3.44 -17.65 -2.11
N PRO A 423 -4.11 -16.99 -3.08
CA PRO A 423 -5.50 -16.58 -2.92
C PRO A 423 -6.47 -17.77 -2.95
N LEU A 424 -7.56 -17.62 -2.19
CA LEU A 424 -8.78 -18.44 -2.28
C LEU A 424 -9.93 -17.64 -2.88
N LEU A 425 -10.02 -16.36 -2.55
CA LEU A 425 -11.03 -15.44 -3.06
C LEU A 425 -10.48 -14.03 -3.04
N THR A 426 -10.59 -13.33 -4.18
CA THR A 426 -10.31 -11.90 -4.32
C THR A 426 -11.62 -11.15 -4.53
N TYR A 427 -11.98 -10.24 -3.63
CA TYR A 427 -13.13 -9.35 -3.75
C TYR A 427 -12.67 -7.97 -4.21
N LYS A 428 -13.25 -7.47 -5.28
CA LYS A 428 -12.98 -6.13 -5.82
C LYS A 428 -14.20 -5.23 -5.80
N LYS A 429 -15.30 -5.67 -6.35
CA LYS A 429 -16.54 -4.91 -6.44
C LYS A 429 -17.73 -5.85 -6.61
N GLY A 430 -18.74 -5.71 -5.77
CA GLY A 430 -20.00 -6.44 -5.88
C GLY A 430 -20.94 -5.83 -6.92
N ALA A 431 -22.03 -6.53 -7.21
CA ALA A 431 -23.10 -5.97 -8.01
C ALA A 431 -23.78 -4.84 -7.24
N MET A 432 -24.03 -3.68 -7.89
CA MET A 432 -24.88 -2.66 -7.30
C MET A 432 -26.26 -3.30 -7.03
N GLN A 433 -26.72 -3.26 -5.79
CA GLN A 433 -28.11 -3.56 -5.50
C GLN A 433 -28.93 -2.42 -6.12
N CYS A 434 -29.74 -2.75 -7.13
CA CYS A 434 -30.81 -1.85 -7.55
C CYS A 434 -31.79 -1.75 -6.40
N CYS A 435 -31.90 -0.56 -5.78
CA CYS A 435 -32.97 -0.22 -4.86
C CYS A 435 -34.31 -0.17 -5.60
#